data_150d6aa640fbb5f16d8667e60890f24a
#
_entry.id   150d6aa640fbb5f16d8667e60890f24a
#
_cell.length_a   1.000
_cell.length_b   1.000
_cell.length_c   1.000
_cell.angle_alpha   90.00
_cell.angle_beta   90.00
_cell.angle_gamma   90.00
#
_symmetry.space_group_name_H-M   'P 1'
#
loop_
_entity.id
_entity.type
_entity.pdbx_description
1 polymer ?
#
loop_
_entity_poly.entity_id
_entity_poly.type
_entity_poly.pdbx_seq_one_letter_code
_entity_poly.pdbx_strand_id
1 'polypeptide(L)'
;RSLKEVKDQSRIFGQVFLTYIEENAQILWEDVSESASDAVAGLLKQSQAKQGEQTESVSLDQIPEYSDSPYVEINGNVPSFSDEKSAGPAYEFYSELDSLGRCGYAESKITPELMPDEERGAIGMVKPTGWHTVKYENVDGRYLYNRCHLIGYQLTGENANKKNLITGTRYLNVTGMLPFENEVADYVHSTGNPCMYRVTPFFKGDELVARGVEMEAESVKDQKISFHVFVYNIQPGIEIDYTTGNSWEE
;
A
#
# COMPACT_ATOMS: atom_id res chain seq x y z
N ARG A 1 -61.21 12.90 -44.35
CA ARG A 1 -61.14 12.06 -43.10
C ARG A 1 -61.73 12.89 -41.98
N SER A 2 -62.63 12.32 -41.19
CA SER A 2 -63.23 13.01 -40.06
C SER A 2 -62.28 13.19 -38.91
N LEU A 3 -62.47 14.25 -38.13
CA LEU A 3 -61.65 14.51 -36.90
C LEU A 3 -61.66 13.30 -35.90
N LYS A 4 -62.70 12.47 -36.00
CA LYS A 4 -62.85 11.25 -35.18
C LYS A 4 -61.90 10.15 -35.66
N GLU A 5 -61.76 9.93 -36.98
CA GLU A 5 -60.84 8.93 -37.57
C GLU A 5 -59.37 9.30 -37.30
N VAL A 6 -59.03 10.58 -37.31
CA VAL A 6 -57.65 11.04 -36.97
C VAL A 6 -57.33 10.84 -35.48
N LYS A 7 -58.29 11.07 -34.59
CA LYS A 7 -58.11 10.83 -33.16
C LYS A 7 -58.03 9.32 -32.84
N ASP A 8 -58.78 8.45 -33.49
CA ASP A 8 -58.72 7.02 -33.29
C ASP A 8 -57.40 6.43 -33.82
N GLN A 9 -56.91 6.90 -34.98
CA GLN A 9 -55.60 6.49 -35.50
C GLN A 9 -54.45 6.94 -34.61
N SER A 10 -54.47 8.17 -34.07
CA SER A 10 -53.42 8.65 -33.15
C SER A 10 -53.42 7.91 -31.81
N ARG A 11 -54.61 7.47 -31.36
CA ARG A 11 -54.73 6.67 -30.11
C ARG A 11 -54.19 5.26 -30.28
N ILE A 12 -54.48 4.62 -31.44
CA ILE A 12 -53.94 3.31 -31.79
C ILE A 12 -52.43 3.36 -31.96
N PHE A 13 -51.92 4.39 -32.64
CA PHE A 13 -50.46 4.58 -32.79
C PHE A 13 -49.74 4.82 -31.46
N GLY A 14 -50.35 5.59 -30.55
CA GLY A 14 -49.83 5.81 -29.21
C GLY A 14 -49.79 4.52 -28.36
N GLN A 15 -50.83 3.67 -28.44
CA GLN A 15 -50.83 2.40 -27.74
C GLN A 15 -49.80 1.39 -28.30
N VAL A 16 -49.69 1.26 -29.61
CA VAL A 16 -48.69 0.39 -30.27
C VAL A 16 -47.27 0.87 -29.95
N PHE A 17 -47.04 2.18 -29.92
CA PHE A 17 -45.74 2.73 -29.58
C PHE A 17 -45.36 2.53 -28.11
N LEU A 18 -46.31 2.63 -27.18
CA LEU A 18 -46.08 2.32 -25.75
C LEU A 18 -45.79 0.86 -25.54
N THR A 19 -46.54 -0.07 -26.16
CA THR A 19 -46.28 -1.49 -26.07
C THR A 19 -44.90 -1.87 -26.63
N TYR A 20 -44.52 -1.26 -27.78
CA TYR A 20 -43.18 -1.47 -28.35
C TYR A 20 -42.06 -0.99 -27.45
N ILE A 21 -42.26 0.16 -26.78
CA ILE A 21 -41.25 0.67 -25.80
C ILE A 21 -41.20 -0.21 -24.58
N GLU A 22 -42.33 -0.67 -24.04
CA GLU A 22 -42.35 -1.58 -22.87
C GLU A 22 -41.69 -2.92 -23.16
N GLU A 23 -41.98 -3.56 -24.30
CA GLU A 23 -41.35 -4.83 -24.70
C GLU A 23 -39.86 -4.68 -24.98
N ASN A 24 -39.41 -3.62 -25.61
CA ASN A 24 -37.98 -3.40 -25.88
C ASN A 24 -37.22 -2.87 -24.65
N ALA A 25 -37.90 -2.14 -23.76
CA ALA A 25 -37.28 -1.74 -22.50
C ALA A 25 -37.01 -2.95 -21.61
N GLN A 26 -37.87 -3.95 -21.63
CA GLN A 26 -37.67 -5.19 -20.84
C GLN A 26 -36.48 -6.00 -21.38
N ILE A 27 -36.37 -6.14 -22.70
CA ILE A 27 -35.22 -6.79 -23.36
C ILE A 27 -33.92 -6.01 -23.09
N LEU A 28 -33.94 -4.69 -23.17
CA LEU A 28 -32.76 -3.86 -22.83
C LEU A 28 -32.40 -3.93 -21.36
N TRP A 29 -33.35 -4.06 -20.44
CA TRP A 29 -33.09 -4.26 -19.02
C TRP A 29 -32.49 -5.63 -18.71
N GLU A 30 -32.97 -6.69 -19.37
CA GLU A 30 -32.41 -8.03 -19.22
C GLU A 30 -30.98 -8.10 -19.74
N ASP A 31 -30.69 -7.57 -20.96
CA ASP A 31 -29.35 -7.51 -21.53
C ASP A 31 -28.38 -6.63 -20.71
N VAL A 32 -28.84 -5.48 -20.20
CA VAL A 32 -28.05 -4.61 -19.35
C VAL A 32 -27.81 -5.23 -17.97
N SER A 33 -28.81 -5.94 -17.41
CA SER A 33 -28.66 -6.60 -16.10
C SER A 33 -27.73 -7.81 -16.18
N GLU A 34 -27.79 -8.58 -17.27
CA GLU A 34 -26.90 -9.72 -17.50
C GLU A 34 -25.47 -9.24 -17.75
N SER A 35 -25.27 -8.24 -18.61
CA SER A 35 -23.97 -7.63 -18.86
C SER A 35 -23.38 -6.94 -17.62
N ALA A 36 -24.21 -6.28 -16.80
CA ALA A 36 -23.77 -5.70 -15.52
C ALA A 36 -23.45 -6.77 -14.49
N SER A 37 -24.25 -7.85 -14.44
CA SER A 37 -23.97 -8.99 -13.56
C SER A 37 -22.67 -9.70 -13.94
N ASP A 38 -22.42 -9.91 -15.23
CA ASP A 38 -21.18 -10.51 -15.72
C ASP A 38 -19.95 -9.59 -15.47
N ALA A 39 -20.13 -8.28 -15.65
CA ALA A 39 -19.09 -7.31 -15.32
C ALA A 39 -18.79 -7.27 -13.81
N VAL A 40 -19.81 -7.30 -12.96
CA VAL A 40 -19.66 -7.39 -11.49
C VAL A 40 -19.07 -8.73 -11.08
N ALA A 41 -19.50 -9.84 -11.67
CA ALA A 41 -18.92 -11.16 -11.43
C ALA A 41 -17.45 -11.23 -11.92
N GLY A 42 -17.14 -10.59 -13.04
CA GLY A 42 -15.77 -10.43 -13.54
C GLY A 42 -14.90 -9.59 -12.60
N LEU A 43 -15.43 -8.47 -12.10
CA LEU A 43 -14.76 -7.63 -11.11
C LEU A 43 -14.59 -8.34 -9.76
N LEU A 44 -15.58 -9.11 -9.31
CA LEU A 44 -15.49 -9.93 -8.09
C LEU A 44 -14.49 -11.07 -8.25
N LYS A 45 -14.47 -11.76 -9.39
CA LYS A 45 -13.44 -12.76 -9.71
C LYS A 45 -12.06 -12.14 -9.82
N GLN A 46 -11.94 -10.95 -10.38
CA GLN A 46 -10.67 -10.20 -10.48
C GLN A 46 -10.22 -9.67 -9.12
N SER A 47 -11.13 -9.27 -8.24
CA SER A 47 -10.81 -8.91 -6.85
C SER A 47 -10.45 -10.15 -6.01
N GLN A 48 -11.11 -11.29 -6.23
CA GLN A 48 -10.76 -12.55 -5.59
C GLN A 48 -9.45 -13.16 -6.14
N ALA A 49 -9.17 -12.99 -7.44
CA ALA A 49 -7.88 -13.37 -8.03
C ALA A 49 -6.74 -12.46 -7.55
N LYS A 50 -7.01 -11.16 -7.33
CA LYS A 50 -6.05 -10.24 -6.68
C LYS A 50 -5.83 -10.54 -5.19
N GLN A 51 -6.78 -11.20 -4.51
CA GLN A 51 -6.58 -11.78 -3.17
C GLN A 51 -5.86 -13.14 -3.20
N GLY A 52 -5.70 -13.77 -4.36
CA GLY A 52 -5.10 -15.09 -4.53
C GLY A 52 -3.61 -15.09 -4.90
N GLU A 53 -2.98 -13.95 -5.20
CA GLU A 53 -1.53 -13.80 -5.16
C GLU A 53 -1.10 -13.45 -3.72
N GLN A 54 -1.37 -14.35 -2.80
CA GLN A 54 -0.59 -14.44 -1.58
C GLN A 54 0.80 -14.97 -1.99
N THR A 55 1.73 -14.07 -2.25
CA THR A 55 3.11 -14.33 -1.85
C THR A 55 3.02 -14.85 -0.43
N GLU A 56 3.63 -15.99 -0.11
CA GLU A 56 3.67 -16.53 1.25
C GLU A 56 4.21 -15.41 2.15
N SER A 57 3.29 -14.67 2.78
CA SER A 57 3.67 -13.60 3.69
C SER A 57 4.36 -14.27 4.87
N VAL A 58 5.58 -13.88 5.11
CA VAL A 58 6.34 -14.33 6.27
C VAL A 58 5.49 -14.05 7.52
N SER A 59 5.29 -15.06 8.35
CA SER A 59 4.61 -14.88 9.64
C SER A 59 5.61 -14.31 10.66
N LEU A 60 5.17 -13.41 11.54
CA LEU A 60 5.98 -12.93 12.67
C LEU A 60 6.59 -14.06 13.50
N ASP A 61 5.89 -15.20 13.61
CA ASP A 61 6.39 -16.37 14.35
C ASP A 61 7.59 -17.05 13.68
N GLN A 62 7.87 -16.73 12.41
CA GLN A 62 9.03 -17.21 11.65
C GLN A 62 10.21 -16.22 11.71
N ILE A 63 9.98 -15.00 12.18
CA ILE A 63 11.03 -13.99 12.34
C ILE A 63 11.82 -14.30 13.62
N PRO A 64 13.17 -14.45 13.56
CA PRO A 64 13.99 -14.59 14.75
C PRO A 64 13.80 -13.41 15.70
N GLU A 65 14.03 -13.66 16.99
CA GLU A 65 14.12 -12.56 17.96
C GLU A 65 15.30 -11.63 17.60
N TYR A 66 15.15 -10.35 17.95
CA TYR A 66 16.21 -9.36 17.75
C TYR A 66 17.51 -9.78 18.44
N SER A 67 18.64 -9.69 17.72
CA SER A 67 19.97 -10.04 18.22
C SER A 67 21.04 -9.07 17.67
N ASP A 68 21.01 -7.82 18.13
CA ASP A 68 21.98 -6.76 17.82
C ASP A 68 22.07 -6.31 16.34
N SER A 69 21.38 -6.97 15.42
CA SER A 69 21.26 -6.53 14.01
C SER A 69 19.95 -5.80 13.78
N PRO A 70 19.93 -4.63 13.11
CA PRO A 70 18.69 -3.91 12.83
C PRO A 70 17.73 -4.68 11.93
N TYR A 71 18.20 -5.67 11.19
CA TYR A 71 17.40 -6.48 10.28
C TYR A 71 17.89 -7.92 10.22
N VAL A 72 17.05 -8.76 9.63
CA VAL A 72 17.37 -10.15 9.26
C VAL A 72 16.92 -10.40 7.82
N GLU A 73 17.71 -11.17 7.07
CA GLU A 73 17.29 -11.66 5.76
C GLU A 73 16.21 -12.73 5.91
N ILE A 74 15.18 -12.64 5.09
CA ILE A 74 14.07 -13.60 5.04
C ILE A 74 13.90 -14.13 3.61
N ASN A 75 13.23 -15.25 3.44
CA ASN A 75 13.02 -15.91 2.12
C ASN A 75 14.32 -16.10 1.33
N GLY A 76 15.45 -16.33 1.98
CA GLY A 76 16.75 -16.45 1.33
C GLY A 76 17.22 -15.16 0.67
N ASN A 77 16.73 -14.00 1.14
CA ASN A 77 16.99 -12.66 0.60
C ASN A 77 16.52 -12.50 -0.86
N VAL A 78 15.46 -13.23 -1.26
CA VAL A 78 14.89 -13.19 -2.61
C VAL A 78 13.55 -12.46 -2.55
N PRO A 79 13.41 -11.30 -3.23
CA PRO A 79 12.16 -10.57 -3.32
C PRO A 79 11.12 -11.30 -4.17
N SER A 80 9.83 -10.96 -3.98
CA SER A 80 8.69 -11.68 -4.56
C SER A 80 7.78 -10.75 -5.38
N PHE A 81 8.30 -10.13 -6.42
CA PHE A 81 7.50 -9.31 -7.33
C PHE A 81 7.02 -10.13 -8.54
N SER A 82 5.79 -9.86 -9.01
CA SER A 82 5.30 -10.50 -10.22
C SER A 82 5.90 -9.86 -11.48
N ASP A 83 6.15 -10.68 -12.50
CA ASP A 83 6.65 -10.22 -13.81
C ASP A 83 5.71 -9.17 -14.44
N GLU A 84 4.40 -9.29 -14.25
CA GLU A 84 3.41 -8.35 -14.77
C GLU A 84 3.60 -6.94 -14.19
N LYS A 85 3.79 -6.83 -12.87
CA LYS A 85 4.04 -5.56 -12.19
C LYS A 85 5.37 -4.96 -12.61
N SER A 86 6.41 -5.80 -12.69
CA SER A 86 7.75 -5.37 -13.10
C SER A 86 7.78 -4.87 -14.55
N ALA A 87 7.01 -5.48 -15.45
CA ALA A 87 6.90 -5.05 -16.84
C ALA A 87 5.97 -3.83 -17.05
N GLY A 88 5.03 -3.57 -16.12
CA GLY A 88 4.04 -2.49 -16.19
C GLY A 88 4.63 -1.08 -16.11
N PRO A 89 3.78 -0.03 -16.17
CA PRO A 89 4.20 1.37 -15.98
C PRO A 89 4.65 1.63 -14.54
N ALA A 90 5.24 2.81 -14.30
CA ALA A 90 5.50 3.31 -12.96
C ALA A 90 4.16 3.51 -12.20
N TYR A 91 4.14 3.19 -10.90
CA TYR A 91 2.98 3.33 -10.03
C TYR A 91 3.39 3.45 -8.58
N GLU A 92 2.47 3.94 -7.78
CA GLU A 92 2.47 3.91 -6.33
C GLU A 92 1.17 3.27 -5.84
N PHE A 93 1.27 2.45 -4.81
CA PHE A 93 0.12 1.84 -4.15
C PHE A 93 0.30 1.88 -2.63
N TYR A 94 -0.77 2.26 -1.95
CA TYR A 94 -0.85 2.30 -0.49
C TYR A 94 -2.14 1.62 -0.07
N SER A 95 -2.04 0.53 0.70
CA SER A 95 -3.21 -0.20 1.21
C SER A 95 -4.13 0.72 2.01
N GLU A 96 -5.42 0.44 2.00
CA GLU A 96 -6.34 1.08 2.93
C GLU A 96 -5.95 0.78 4.38
N LEU A 97 -6.22 1.71 5.28
CA LEU A 97 -6.04 1.48 6.71
C LEU A 97 -7.00 0.38 7.17
N ASP A 98 -6.54 -0.47 8.07
CA ASP A 98 -7.38 -1.49 8.67
C ASP A 98 -8.40 -0.90 9.67
N SER A 99 -9.21 -1.76 10.31
CA SER A 99 -10.23 -1.34 11.28
C SER A 99 -9.67 -0.65 12.52
N LEU A 100 -8.38 -0.82 12.82
CA LEU A 100 -7.67 -0.15 13.90
C LEU A 100 -6.96 1.13 13.43
N GLY A 101 -7.05 1.46 12.13
CA GLY A 101 -6.38 2.61 11.53
C GLY A 101 -4.90 2.39 11.22
N ARG A 102 -4.42 1.12 11.18
CA ARG A 102 -3.03 0.75 10.91
C ARG A 102 -2.79 0.67 9.40
N CYS A 103 -1.58 1.00 8.98
CA CYS A 103 -1.16 0.82 7.59
C CYS A 103 -1.07 -0.66 7.21
N GLY A 104 -1.48 -0.99 5.98
CA GLY A 104 -1.07 -2.20 5.30
C GLY A 104 0.22 -1.97 4.50
N TYR A 105 0.47 -2.79 3.48
CA TYR A 105 1.67 -2.63 2.66
C TYR A 105 1.60 -1.40 1.74
N ALA A 106 2.76 -0.87 1.44
CA ALA A 106 2.98 0.12 0.39
C ALA A 106 3.92 -0.48 -0.67
N GLU A 107 3.64 -0.24 -1.95
CA GLU A 107 4.39 -0.80 -3.07
C GLU A 107 4.53 0.23 -4.18
N SER A 108 5.68 0.28 -4.83
CA SER A 108 5.90 1.16 -5.97
C SER A 108 6.89 0.55 -6.96
N LYS A 109 6.70 0.87 -8.22
CA LYS A 109 7.75 0.78 -9.23
C LYS A 109 8.41 2.14 -9.33
N ILE A 110 9.50 2.30 -8.59
CA ILE A 110 10.27 3.54 -8.49
C ILE A 110 10.94 3.84 -9.84
N THR A 111 10.73 5.04 -10.34
CA THR A 111 11.39 5.56 -11.55
C THR A 111 11.87 6.99 -11.27
N PRO A 112 12.80 7.55 -12.08
CA PRO A 112 13.24 8.94 -11.89
C PRO A 112 12.08 9.95 -11.85
N GLU A 113 11.00 9.69 -12.59
CA GLU A 113 9.85 10.61 -12.69
C GLU A 113 8.99 10.64 -11.41
N LEU A 114 9.06 9.58 -10.57
CA LEU A 114 8.36 9.55 -9.27
C LEU A 114 9.18 10.18 -8.15
N MET A 115 10.51 10.25 -8.32
CA MET A 115 11.38 10.82 -7.29
C MET A 115 11.13 12.31 -7.15
N PRO A 116 11.20 12.86 -5.92
CA PRO A 116 10.87 14.26 -5.70
C PRO A 116 11.89 15.21 -6.33
N ASP A 117 11.40 16.28 -6.89
CA ASP A 117 12.16 17.48 -7.32
C ASP A 117 11.95 18.67 -6.38
N GLU A 118 11.10 18.51 -5.35
CA GLU A 118 10.81 19.54 -4.34
C GLU A 118 11.37 19.14 -2.96
N GLU A 119 11.53 20.14 -2.09
CA GLU A 119 11.91 19.88 -0.69
C GLU A 119 10.78 19.24 0.09
N ARG A 120 11.14 18.32 1.00
CA ARG A 120 10.20 17.63 1.86
C ARG A 120 9.40 18.59 2.73
N GLY A 121 8.07 18.50 2.67
CA GLY A 121 7.15 19.25 3.50
C GLY A 121 7.06 18.74 4.94
N ALA A 122 6.40 19.51 5.80
CA ALA A 122 6.13 19.10 7.19
C ALA A 122 5.08 17.96 7.24
N ILE A 123 5.31 16.96 8.10
CA ILE A 123 4.41 15.83 8.32
C ILE A 123 3.91 15.73 9.78
N GLY A 124 4.17 16.76 10.60
CA GLY A 124 3.84 16.77 12.04
C GLY A 124 2.38 16.61 12.36
N MET A 125 1.47 16.93 11.43
CA MET A 125 0.02 16.77 11.57
C MET A 125 -0.44 15.30 11.53
N VAL A 126 0.30 14.40 10.92
CA VAL A 126 -0.02 12.99 10.86
C VAL A 126 0.42 12.31 12.17
N LYS A 127 -0.50 11.62 12.80
CA LYS A 127 -0.23 10.79 13.99
C LYS A 127 -0.62 9.35 13.64
N PRO A 128 0.36 8.50 13.31
CA PRO A 128 0.10 7.08 13.10
C PRO A 128 -0.44 6.41 14.37
N THR A 129 -0.93 5.18 14.28
CA THR A 129 -1.39 4.40 15.44
C THR A 129 -0.27 4.25 16.47
N GLY A 130 -0.61 4.26 17.76
CA GLY A 130 0.37 4.16 18.85
C GLY A 130 1.36 5.32 18.96
N TRP A 131 1.07 6.49 18.35
CA TRP A 131 1.96 7.64 18.36
C TRP A 131 2.06 8.33 19.73
N HIS A 132 3.28 8.42 20.25
CA HIS A 132 3.63 9.25 21.41
C HIS A 132 4.80 10.18 21.07
N THR A 133 4.81 11.37 21.67
CA THR A 133 5.98 12.25 21.62
C THR A 133 6.77 12.06 22.91
N VAL A 134 7.79 11.21 22.85
CA VAL A 134 8.62 10.85 23.99
C VAL A 134 10.10 11.01 23.65
N LYS A 135 10.90 11.36 24.66
CA LYS A 135 12.34 11.61 24.51
C LYS A 135 13.11 10.82 25.55
N TYR A 136 14.27 10.30 25.11
CA TYR A 136 15.25 9.61 25.92
C TYR A 136 16.64 10.15 25.61
N GLU A 137 17.51 10.28 26.61
CA GLU A 137 18.87 10.82 26.43
C GLU A 137 19.79 9.88 25.62
N ASN A 138 19.54 8.56 25.70
CA ASN A 138 20.28 7.52 24.98
C ASN A 138 19.80 7.27 23.53
N VAL A 139 18.81 8.02 23.05
CA VAL A 139 18.33 7.94 21.66
C VAL A 139 18.93 9.06 20.82
N ASP A 140 19.45 8.73 19.62
CA ASP A 140 19.94 9.72 18.68
C ASP A 140 18.85 10.74 18.32
N GLY A 141 19.14 12.04 18.45
CA GLY A 141 18.15 13.11 18.30
C GLY A 141 17.10 13.16 19.41
N ARG A 142 17.21 12.30 20.42
CA ARG A 142 16.40 12.19 21.65
C ARG A 142 14.95 11.74 21.45
N TYR A 143 14.33 11.93 20.28
CA TYR A 143 12.97 11.46 20.02
C TYR A 143 12.95 9.97 19.67
N LEU A 144 12.26 9.17 20.53
CA LEU A 144 12.13 7.74 20.30
C LEU A 144 11.44 7.46 18.98
N TYR A 145 10.27 8.09 18.76
CA TYR A 145 9.45 7.81 17.59
C TYR A 145 9.63 8.85 16.49
N ASN A 146 9.70 8.32 15.28
CA ASN A 146 9.62 9.04 14.02
C ASN A 146 8.31 8.68 13.31
N ARG A 147 7.77 9.61 12.54
CA ARG A 147 6.75 9.29 11.53
C ARG A 147 7.50 8.64 10.39
N CYS A 148 7.59 7.31 10.48
CA CYS A 148 8.38 6.52 9.56
C CYS A 148 7.58 6.27 8.29
N HIS A 149 8.11 6.69 7.14
CA HIS A 149 7.53 6.35 5.87
C HIS A 149 7.75 4.86 5.57
N LEU A 150 6.76 4.18 5.01
CA LEU A 150 6.94 2.85 4.42
C LEU A 150 7.74 2.99 3.11
N ILE A 151 7.30 3.86 2.20
CA ILE A 151 8.10 4.28 1.05
C ILE A 151 8.65 5.67 1.35
N GLY A 152 9.97 5.79 1.47
CA GLY A 152 10.65 7.02 1.82
C GLY A 152 10.34 8.17 0.84
N TYR A 153 10.26 9.40 1.36
CA TYR A 153 10.02 10.60 0.55
C TYR A 153 10.96 10.70 -0.66
N GLN A 154 12.21 10.35 -0.49
CA GLN A 154 13.23 10.39 -1.55
C GLN A 154 12.94 9.46 -2.74
N LEU A 155 12.03 8.47 -2.56
CA LEU A 155 11.72 7.48 -3.60
C LEU A 155 10.52 7.87 -4.47
N THR A 156 9.49 8.52 -3.89
CA THR A 156 8.25 8.82 -4.61
C THR A 156 7.70 10.23 -4.36
N GLY A 157 8.34 11.03 -3.51
CA GLY A 157 7.83 12.37 -3.15
C GLY A 157 6.55 12.36 -2.30
N GLU A 158 6.01 11.19 -1.95
CA GLU A 158 4.81 11.09 -1.12
C GLU A 158 5.12 11.51 0.33
N ASN A 159 4.46 12.59 0.79
CA ASN A 159 4.88 13.26 2.02
C ASN A 159 3.99 12.95 3.23
N ALA A 160 2.76 13.46 3.28
CA ALA A 160 1.90 13.43 4.47
C ALA A 160 0.76 12.40 4.37
N ASN A 161 0.97 11.33 3.63
CA ASN A 161 0.00 10.27 3.43
C ASN A 161 -0.11 9.37 4.67
N LYS A 162 -1.32 9.32 5.27
CA LYS A 162 -1.59 8.47 6.44
C LYS A 162 -1.40 6.98 6.19
N LYS A 163 -1.55 6.53 4.93
CA LYS A 163 -1.39 5.14 4.52
C LYS A 163 0.09 4.75 4.32
N ASN A 164 0.99 5.72 4.38
CA ASN A 164 2.44 5.55 4.20
C ASN A 164 3.24 5.88 5.46
N LEU A 165 2.60 6.14 6.59
CA LEU A 165 3.28 6.57 7.82
C LEU A 165 2.93 5.66 8.99
N ILE A 166 3.95 5.09 9.64
CA ILE A 166 3.83 4.31 10.86
C ILE A 166 4.58 4.97 12.02
N THR A 167 4.26 4.58 13.25
CA THR A 167 5.05 4.88 14.44
C THR A 167 6.27 3.97 14.44
N GLY A 168 7.40 4.48 13.99
CA GLY A 168 8.68 3.78 13.95
C GLY A 168 9.67 4.38 14.93
N THR A 169 10.52 3.55 15.53
CA THR A 169 11.62 4.04 16.36
C THR A 169 12.65 4.80 15.54
N ARG A 170 13.47 5.60 16.20
CA ARG A 170 14.63 6.23 15.56
C ARG A 170 15.56 5.17 14.96
N TYR A 171 15.76 4.07 15.66
CA TYR A 171 16.59 2.95 15.23
C TYR A 171 16.04 2.26 13.99
N LEU A 172 14.75 1.90 13.97
CA LEU A 172 14.09 1.38 12.77
C LEU A 172 14.30 2.32 11.58
N ASN A 173 13.98 3.60 11.77
CA ASN A 173 13.94 4.56 10.66
C ASN A 173 15.33 4.84 10.07
N VAL A 174 16.34 5.05 10.91
CA VAL A 174 17.66 5.56 10.49
C VAL A 174 18.69 4.45 10.34
N THR A 175 18.69 3.49 11.28
CA THR A 175 19.68 2.41 11.26
C THR A 175 19.17 1.22 10.45
N GLY A 176 17.86 0.98 10.49
CA GLY A 176 17.23 -0.14 9.81
C GLY A 176 16.86 0.15 8.37
N MET A 177 15.88 1.03 8.12
CA MET A 177 15.28 1.22 6.80
C MET A 177 16.11 2.11 5.87
N LEU A 178 16.63 3.25 6.37
CA LEU A 178 17.30 4.27 5.55
C LEU A 178 18.44 3.72 4.67
N PRO A 179 19.30 2.78 5.10
CA PRO A 179 20.32 2.21 4.21
C PRO A 179 19.75 1.55 2.96
N PHE A 180 18.67 0.77 3.08
CA PHE A 180 17.99 0.13 1.96
C PHE A 180 17.28 1.13 1.05
N GLU A 181 16.65 2.16 1.63
CA GLU A 181 16.05 3.25 0.85
C GLU A 181 17.11 4.00 0.04
N ASN A 182 18.27 4.29 0.63
CA ASN A 182 19.39 4.95 -0.06
C ASN A 182 19.92 4.09 -1.20
N GLU A 183 20.06 2.79 -1.02
CA GLU A 183 20.53 1.86 -2.06
C GLU A 183 19.60 1.89 -3.28
N VAL A 184 18.28 1.87 -3.07
CA VAL A 184 17.29 1.99 -4.13
C VAL A 184 17.34 3.37 -4.80
N ALA A 185 17.40 4.44 -4.01
CA ALA A 185 17.47 5.81 -4.53
C ALA A 185 18.73 6.02 -5.38
N ASP A 186 19.89 5.62 -4.89
CA ASP A 186 21.17 5.74 -5.58
C ASP A 186 21.19 4.94 -6.89
N TYR A 187 20.58 3.73 -6.89
CA TYR A 187 20.45 2.92 -8.09
C TYR A 187 19.59 3.63 -9.15
N VAL A 188 18.40 4.09 -8.79
CA VAL A 188 17.49 4.76 -9.72
C VAL A 188 18.09 6.05 -10.24
N HIS A 189 18.71 6.87 -9.39
CA HIS A 189 19.40 8.11 -9.78
C HIS A 189 20.58 7.87 -10.72
N SER A 190 21.44 6.89 -10.41
CA SER A 190 22.66 6.67 -11.18
C SER A 190 22.44 5.96 -12.51
N THR A 191 21.40 5.12 -12.61
CA THR A 191 21.15 4.30 -13.79
C THR A 191 19.98 4.78 -14.65
N GLY A 192 19.03 5.51 -14.08
CA GLY A 192 17.74 5.82 -14.68
C GLY A 192 16.83 4.59 -14.85
N ASN A 193 17.21 3.45 -14.29
CA ASN A 193 16.44 2.21 -14.40
C ASN A 193 15.43 2.07 -13.26
N PRO A 194 14.26 1.49 -13.52
CA PRO A 194 13.24 1.28 -12.50
C PRO A 194 13.64 0.21 -11.48
N CYS A 195 13.15 0.39 -10.25
CA CYS A 195 13.27 -0.56 -9.16
C CYS A 195 11.90 -0.84 -8.55
N MET A 196 11.53 -2.11 -8.38
CA MET A 196 10.37 -2.51 -7.58
C MET A 196 10.72 -2.37 -6.11
N TYR A 197 9.80 -1.84 -5.31
CA TYR A 197 9.99 -1.63 -3.89
C TYR A 197 8.69 -1.84 -3.13
N ARG A 198 8.70 -2.64 -2.07
CA ARG A 198 7.54 -2.90 -1.21
C ARG A 198 7.93 -2.94 0.25
N VAL A 199 7.09 -2.35 1.09
CA VAL A 199 7.24 -2.40 2.54
C VAL A 199 5.92 -2.79 3.18
N THR A 200 5.96 -3.81 4.03
CA THR A 200 4.81 -4.36 4.75
C THR A 200 5.04 -4.26 6.26
N PRO A 201 4.27 -3.46 7.00
CA PRO A 201 4.37 -3.41 8.45
C PRO A 201 3.68 -4.63 9.09
N PHE A 202 4.31 -5.19 10.12
CA PHE A 202 3.81 -6.36 10.84
C PHE A 202 3.34 -6.00 12.25
N PHE A 203 2.07 -6.23 12.51
CA PHE A 203 1.43 -6.03 13.81
C PHE A 203 1.03 -7.40 14.40
N LYS A 204 1.14 -7.56 15.71
CA LYS A 204 0.66 -8.77 16.39
C LYS A 204 -0.70 -8.49 17.03
N GLY A 205 -1.73 -9.24 16.60
CA GLY A 205 -3.10 -9.03 17.11
C GLY A 205 -3.56 -7.57 16.96
N ASP A 206 -4.00 -6.96 18.06
CA ASP A 206 -4.54 -5.60 18.09
C ASP A 206 -3.48 -4.53 18.45
N GLU A 207 -2.21 -4.84 18.37
CA GLU A 207 -1.11 -3.89 18.62
C GLU A 207 -1.20 -2.68 17.68
N LEU A 208 -0.96 -1.49 18.22
CA LEU A 208 -1.02 -0.22 17.47
C LEU A 208 0.33 0.20 16.89
N VAL A 209 1.43 -0.39 17.37
CA VAL A 209 2.78 -0.18 16.85
C VAL A 209 3.25 -1.46 16.16
N ALA A 210 3.78 -1.36 14.96
CA ALA A 210 4.30 -2.52 14.24
C ALA A 210 5.53 -3.09 14.94
N ARG A 211 5.67 -4.43 14.97
CA ARG A 211 6.86 -5.14 15.48
C ARG A 211 8.08 -4.94 14.60
N GLY A 212 7.86 -4.67 13.35
CA GLY A 212 8.85 -4.40 12.33
C GLY A 212 8.22 -4.22 10.98
N VAL A 213 9.04 -4.10 9.97
CA VAL A 213 8.62 -4.01 8.56
C VAL A 213 9.38 -5.03 7.73
N GLU A 214 8.68 -5.70 6.85
CA GLU A 214 9.27 -6.42 5.73
C GLU A 214 9.59 -5.44 4.63
N MET A 215 10.79 -5.49 4.09
CA MET A 215 11.22 -4.65 2.96
C MET A 215 11.73 -5.53 1.85
N GLU A 216 11.24 -5.30 0.65
CA GLU A 216 11.68 -5.97 -0.57
C GLU A 216 12.01 -4.95 -1.65
N ALA A 217 13.06 -5.22 -2.39
CA ALA A 217 13.35 -4.48 -3.63
C ALA A 217 14.01 -5.36 -4.67
N GLU A 218 13.73 -5.05 -5.94
CA GLU A 218 14.35 -5.70 -7.08
C GLU A 218 14.49 -4.71 -8.23
N SER A 219 15.71 -4.57 -8.76
CA SER A 219 15.91 -3.79 -9.98
C SER A 219 15.38 -4.52 -11.20
N VAL A 220 14.52 -3.85 -11.98
CA VAL A 220 13.76 -4.49 -13.08
C VAL A 220 14.64 -4.96 -14.23
N LYS A 221 15.82 -4.37 -14.43
CA LYS A 221 16.62 -4.62 -15.63
C LYS A 221 17.88 -5.48 -15.42
N ASP A 222 18.47 -5.51 -14.24
CA ASP A 222 19.83 -6.01 -14.09
C ASP A 222 20.15 -6.71 -12.76
N GLN A 223 19.19 -6.94 -11.88
CA GLN A 223 19.37 -7.61 -10.58
C GLN A 223 20.47 -7.00 -9.66
N LYS A 224 20.86 -5.74 -9.88
CA LYS A 224 21.83 -5.07 -9.02
C LYS A 224 21.26 -4.73 -7.66
N ILE A 225 19.95 -4.45 -7.60
CA ILE A 225 19.19 -4.38 -6.36
C ILE A 225 18.40 -5.66 -6.24
N SER A 226 18.59 -6.38 -5.15
CA SER A 226 17.80 -7.55 -4.80
C SER A 226 17.95 -7.79 -3.31
N PHE A 227 16.91 -7.50 -2.54
CA PHE A 227 16.87 -7.82 -1.12
C PHE A 227 15.44 -8.13 -0.64
N HIS A 228 15.38 -8.95 0.41
CA HIS A 228 14.17 -9.30 1.13
C HIS A 228 14.50 -9.46 2.61
N VAL A 229 14.19 -8.44 3.39
CA VAL A 229 14.60 -8.34 4.78
C VAL A 229 13.43 -8.01 5.69
N PHE A 230 13.52 -8.41 6.96
CA PHE A 230 12.67 -7.92 8.03
C PHE A 230 13.49 -6.97 8.92
N VAL A 231 13.02 -5.73 9.08
CA VAL A 231 13.66 -4.69 9.89
C VAL A 231 12.89 -4.52 11.18
N TYR A 232 13.58 -4.66 12.33
CA TYR A 232 12.96 -4.63 13.66
C TYR A 232 12.58 -3.21 14.08
N ASN A 233 11.37 -3.04 14.60
CA ASN A 233 10.92 -1.79 15.21
C ASN A 233 11.21 -1.77 16.72
N ILE A 234 12.47 -1.74 17.05
CA ILE A 234 13.00 -1.66 18.43
C ILE A 234 13.85 -0.42 18.61
N GLN A 235 14.21 -0.10 19.83
CA GLN A 235 15.24 0.88 20.16
C GLN A 235 16.12 0.28 21.26
N PRO A 236 17.44 0.08 21.04
CA PRO A 236 18.33 -0.44 22.08
C PRO A 236 18.24 0.37 23.38
N GLY A 237 18.07 -0.33 24.52
CA GLY A 237 17.92 0.28 25.85
C GLY A 237 16.55 0.88 26.14
N ILE A 238 15.54 0.65 25.29
CA ILE A 238 14.17 1.11 25.48
C ILE A 238 13.20 -0.04 25.24
N GLU A 239 12.38 -0.31 26.23
CA GLU A 239 11.23 -1.20 26.12
C GLU A 239 10.03 -0.49 25.52
N ILE A 240 9.28 -1.19 24.66
CA ILE A 240 8.10 -0.67 23.97
C ILE A 240 6.89 -1.57 24.25
N ASP A 241 5.83 -0.98 24.74
CA ASP A 241 4.50 -1.59 24.71
C ASP A 241 3.87 -1.37 23.32
N TYR A 242 3.96 -2.36 22.46
CA TYR A 242 3.44 -2.28 21.10
C TYR A 242 1.92 -2.15 21.03
N THR A 243 1.21 -2.54 22.10
CA THR A 243 -0.25 -2.38 22.16
C THR A 243 -0.65 -0.90 22.19
N THR A 244 0.11 -0.08 22.92
CA THR A 244 -0.24 1.32 23.16
C THR A 244 0.75 2.32 22.56
N GLY A 245 2.00 1.92 22.35
CA GLY A 245 3.12 2.80 22.02
C GLY A 245 3.77 3.46 23.24
N ASN A 246 3.36 3.10 24.46
CA ASN A 246 4.08 3.52 25.67
C ASN A 246 5.48 2.90 25.70
N SER A 247 6.42 3.56 26.39
CA SER A 247 7.82 3.10 26.43
C SER A 247 8.48 3.53 27.73
N TRP A 248 9.56 2.85 28.11
CA TRP A 248 10.40 3.13 29.28
C TRP A 248 11.84 2.65 29.04
N GLU A 249 12.79 3.19 29.81
CA GLU A 249 14.17 2.70 29.80
C GLU A 249 14.25 1.32 30.45
N GLU A 250 15.10 0.44 29.91
CA GLU A 250 15.39 -0.89 30.46
C GLU A 250 16.09 -0.83 31.83
#